data_9845e1d3027b035de21f52ee6a78f531
#
_entry.id   9845e1d3027b035de21f52ee6a78f531
#
_cell.length_a   1.000
_cell.length_b   1.000
_cell.length_c   1.000
_cell.angle_alpha   90.00
_cell.angle_beta   90.00
_cell.angle_gamma   90.00
#
_symmetry.space_group_name_H-M   'P 1'
#
loop_
_entity.id
_entity.type
_entity.pdbx_description
1 polymer ?
#
loop_
_entity_poly.entity_id
_entity_poly.type
_entity_poly.pdbx_seq_one_letter_code
_entity_poly.pdbx_strand_id
1 'polypeptide(L)'
;SSTEQQRYQQSQSFKNHLTTTLQHVRPTSVTVGWLVNDDRAVIYYLATPPNLYKQISTCLKNNNLIFDNCRVVVEKPIGSDLESAKDINNSLSAGFQENQIYRIDHYLGKEAVQNLLALRFANTIFEKSWSNSAIDHIQITVAEDLGVEDRGGYYDETGALRDMVQNHLLQILCLIAMEPPVSIQSESVRDEKLKVLKSLAPFTKENIGTNSVRGQYLDGISKGEPACSYLNEEGVDSKNNTETFVALKLEINNWRWSGVPFYLRTGKRMHSKSSEIVVRYKSVPHNIFSKEAALKPDQLVLRIHPDEGIDLKLNTKQ
;
A
#
# COMPACT_ATOMS: atom_id res chain seq x y z
N SER A 1 15.60 -31.53 -26.34
CA SER A 1 14.44 -32.37 -26.68
C SER A 1 13.46 -31.59 -27.56
N SER A 2 12.56 -32.24 -28.32
CA SER A 2 11.61 -31.62 -29.24
C SER A 2 10.71 -30.59 -28.50
N THR A 3 10.44 -30.78 -27.22
CA THR A 3 9.61 -29.91 -26.37
C THR A 3 10.31 -28.57 -26.02
N GLU A 4 11.61 -28.58 -25.82
CA GLU A 4 12.40 -27.36 -25.55
C GLU A 4 12.50 -26.47 -26.78
N GLN A 5 12.68 -27.08 -27.93
CA GLN A 5 12.78 -26.38 -29.21
C GLN A 5 11.41 -25.72 -29.59
N GLN A 6 10.30 -26.41 -29.32
CA GLN A 6 8.97 -25.89 -29.50
C GLN A 6 8.68 -24.72 -28.54
N ARG A 7 9.06 -24.82 -27.28
CA ARG A 7 8.92 -23.72 -26.31
C ARG A 7 9.79 -22.51 -26.67
N TYR A 8 11.02 -22.75 -27.13
CA TYR A 8 11.89 -21.67 -27.63
C TYR A 8 11.30 -20.96 -28.84
N GLN A 9 10.75 -21.68 -29.80
CA GLN A 9 10.10 -21.12 -30.99
C GLN A 9 8.82 -20.33 -30.63
N GLN A 10 8.01 -20.83 -29.70
CA GLN A 10 6.84 -20.13 -29.16
C GLN A 10 7.27 -18.83 -28.46
N SER A 11 8.38 -18.85 -27.74
CA SER A 11 8.91 -17.66 -27.06
C SER A 11 9.42 -16.60 -28.04
N GLN A 12 10.07 -16.99 -29.12
CA GLN A 12 10.50 -16.05 -30.16
C GLN A 12 9.29 -15.46 -30.90
N SER A 13 8.28 -16.27 -31.19
CA SER A 13 7.01 -15.80 -31.76
C SER A 13 6.32 -14.80 -30.87
N PHE A 14 6.26 -15.06 -29.55
CA PHE A 14 5.73 -14.15 -28.56
C PHE A 14 6.51 -12.85 -28.48
N LYS A 15 7.84 -12.90 -28.44
CA LYS A 15 8.72 -11.72 -28.44
C LYS A 15 8.48 -10.86 -29.67
N ASN A 16 8.40 -11.48 -30.84
CA ASN A 16 8.14 -10.78 -32.09
C ASN A 16 6.75 -10.16 -32.13
N HIS A 17 5.73 -10.88 -31.64
CA HIS A 17 4.36 -10.36 -31.57
C HIS A 17 4.23 -9.22 -30.56
N LEU A 18 4.83 -9.33 -29.38
CA LEU A 18 4.90 -8.23 -28.40
C LEU A 18 5.62 -7.01 -29.00
N THR A 19 6.75 -7.20 -29.65
CA THR A 19 7.51 -6.11 -30.28
C THR A 19 6.67 -5.42 -31.34
N THR A 20 5.95 -6.17 -32.17
CA THR A 20 5.07 -5.61 -33.22
C THR A 20 3.87 -4.88 -32.61
N THR A 21 3.27 -5.43 -31.57
CA THR A 21 2.09 -4.88 -30.90
C THR A 21 2.43 -3.62 -30.06
N LEU A 22 3.64 -3.56 -29.53
CA LEU A 22 4.14 -2.44 -28.71
C LEU A 22 4.91 -1.39 -29.51
N GLN A 23 4.95 -1.47 -30.84
CA GLN A 23 5.68 -0.51 -31.70
C GLN A 23 5.26 0.95 -31.49
N HIS A 24 4.06 1.21 -30.95
CA HIS A 24 3.55 2.54 -30.64
C HIS A 24 3.76 2.97 -29.17
N VAL A 25 4.23 2.07 -28.32
CA VAL A 25 4.59 2.35 -26.92
C VAL A 25 6.11 2.32 -26.87
N ARG A 26 6.76 3.43 -26.51
CA ARG A 26 8.21 3.41 -26.23
C ARG A 26 8.43 2.54 -24.98
N PRO A 27 8.84 1.26 -25.11
CA PRO A 27 9.09 0.44 -23.94
C PRO A 27 10.43 0.87 -23.35
N THR A 28 10.42 1.43 -22.18
CA THR A 28 11.64 1.67 -21.40
C THR A 28 12.32 0.37 -21.01
N SER A 29 11.60 -0.73 -20.88
CA SER A 29 12.08 -2.13 -20.91
C SER A 29 10.92 -3.09 -20.70
N VAL A 30 10.76 -4.09 -21.57
CA VAL A 30 10.00 -5.30 -21.25
C VAL A 30 11.03 -6.39 -21.02
N THR A 31 11.34 -6.70 -19.77
CA THR A 31 12.21 -7.81 -19.44
C THR A 31 11.33 -9.03 -19.20
N VAL A 32 11.25 -9.92 -20.19
CA VAL A 32 10.70 -11.26 -19.99
C VAL A 32 11.87 -12.15 -19.62
N GLY A 33 12.03 -12.43 -18.33
CA GLY A 33 13.05 -13.36 -17.85
C GLY A 33 12.57 -14.80 -18.08
N TRP A 34 13.40 -15.62 -18.76
CA TRP A 34 13.17 -17.05 -18.95
C TRP A 34 14.05 -17.81 -17.98
N LEU A 35 13.43 -18.60 -17.12
CA LEU A 35 14.06 -19.72 -16.45
C LEU A 35 13.38 -20.99 -16.98
N VAL A 36 13.96 -21.60 -18.00
CA VAL A 36 13.52 -22.90 -18.50
C VAL A 36 14.43 -23.95 -17.89
N ASN A 37 13.94 -24.68 -16.94
CA ASN A 37 14.15 -26.12 -16.83
C ASN A 37 13.38 -26.71 -15.62
N ASP A 38 12.80 -27.88 -15.82
CA ASP A 38 12.28 -28.82 -14.82
C ASP A 38 11.34 -28.15 -13.80
N ASP A 39 10.52 -28.68 -13.10
CA ASP A 39 9.63 -28.27 -12.00
C ASP A 39 9.73 -26.83 -11.40
N ARG A 40 10.56 -25.94 -11.98
CA ARG A 40 10.72 -24.56 -11.54
C ARG A 40 9.58 -23.66 -12.02
N ALA A 41 9.13 -22.76 -11.15
CA ALA A 41 8.11 -21.78 -11.50
C ALA A 41 8.63 -20.78 -12.56
N VAL A 42 7.81 -20.50 -13.59
CA VAL A 42 8.04 -19.43 -14.54
C VAL A 42 7.36 -18.18 -14.01
N ILE A 43 8.07 -17.07 -13.92
CA ILE A 43 7.54 -15.80 -13.42
C ILE A 43 7.45 -14.79 -14.58
N TYR A 44 6.23 -14.32 -14.84
CA TYR A 44 5.95 -13.20 -15.73
C TYR A 44 5.87 -11.93 -14.90
N TYR A 45 6.94 -11.16 -14.88
CA TYR A 45 6.98 -9.89 -14.17
C TYR A 45 6.59 -8.75 -15.11
N LEU A 46 5.42 -8.15 -14.88
CA LEU A 46 4.86 -7.10 -15.73
C LEU A 46 5.24 -5.70 -15.20
N ALA A 47 6.48 -5.29 -15.45
CA ALA A 47 6.95 -3.92 -15.20
C ALA A 47 6.50 -2.96 -16.36
N THR A 48 5.23 -2.99 -16.70
CA THR A 48 4.63 -2.23 -17.81
C THR A 48 3.45 -1.41 -17.30
N PRO A 49 3.02 -0.36 -18.03
CA PRO A 49 1.80 0.35 -17.68
C PRO A 49 0.58 -0.59 -17.59
N PRO A 50 -0.34 -0.37 -16.63
CA PRO A 50 -1.47 -1.27 -16.36
C PRO A 50 -2.42 -1.51 -17.54
N ASN A 51 -2.54 -0.54 -18.44
CA ASN A 51 -3.35 -0.67 -19.67
C ASN A 51 -2.86 -1.79 -20.62
N LEU A 52 -1.62 -2.25 -20.46
CA LEU A 52 -1.04 -3.35 -21.23
C LEU A 52 -1.30 -4.73 -20.61
N TYR A 53 -1.72 -4.82 -19.35
CA TYR A 53 -1.90 -6.12 -18.66
C TYR A 53 -2.89 -7.02 -19.38
N LYS A 54 -4.01 -6.48 -19.85
CA LYS A 54 -5.02 -7.23 -20.64
C LYS A 54 -4.40 -7.83 -21.90
N GLN A 55 -3.67 -7.02 -22.65
CA GLN A 55 -3.07 -7.43 -23.93
C GLN A 55 -2.00 -8.49 -23.70
N ILE A 56 -1.12 -8.30 -22.71
CA ILE A 56 -0.07 -9.26 -22.37
C ILE A 56 -0.69 -10.58 -21.89
N SER A 57 -1.65 -10.56 -20.99
CA SER A 57 -2.34 -11.76 -20.50
C SER A 57 -3.01 -12.53 -21.62
N THR A 58 -3.71 -11.84 -22.53
CA THR A 58 -4.35 -12.45 -23.70
C THR A 58 -3.29 -13.06 -24.62
N CYS A 59 -2.18 -12.38 -24.85
CA CYS A 59 -1.10 -12.88 -25.69
C CYS A 59 -0.45 -14.14 -25.10
N LEU A 60 -0.18 -14.15 -23.79
CA LEU A 60 0.35 -15.33 -23.08
C LEU A 60 -0.59 -16.52 -23.22
N LYS A 61 -1.91 -16.30 -23.03
CA LYS A 61 -2.94 -17.33 -23.17
C LYS A 61 -2.99 -17.89 -24.59
N ASN A 62 -3.07 -17.03 -25.59
CA ASN A 62 -3.20 -17.44 -26.99
C ASN A 62 -1.97 -18.21 -27.51
N ASN A 63 -0.81 -18.02 -26.91
CA ASN A 63 0.42 -18.72 -27.25
C ASN A 63 0.68 -19.94 -26.35
N ASN A 64 -0.29 -20.38 -25.52
CA ASN A 64 -0.17 -21.51 -24.59
C ASN A 64 1.04 -21.40 -23.65
N LEU A 65 1.32 -20.18 -23.17
CA LEU A 65 2.43 -19.89 -22.26
C LEU A 65 1.99 -19.85 -20.79
N ILE A 66 0.71 -20.10 -20.51
CA ILE A 66 0.16 -20.18 -19.14
C ILE A 66 -0.02 -21.65 -18.77
N PHE A 67 0.65 -22.09 -17.73
CA PHE A 67 0.63 -23.45 -17.20
C PHE A 67 0.67 -23.44 -15.66
N ASP A 68 0.48 -24.57 -14.99
CA ASP A 68 0.21 -24.65 -13.56
C ASP A 68 1.33 -24.06 -12.68
N ASN A 69 2.60 -24.21 -13.08
CA ASN A 69 3.74 -23.69 -12.33
C ASN A 69 4.19 -22.29 -12.76
N CYS A 70 3.39 -21.55 -13.58
CA CYS A 70 3.70 -20.15 -13.86
C CYS A 70 3.06 -19.20 -12.82
N ARG A 71 3.65 -18.03 -12.71
CA ARG A 71 3.18 -16.92 -11.85
C ARG A 71 3.22 -15.62 -12.65
N VAL A 72 2.23 -14.76 -12.43
CA VAL A 72 2.25 -13.39 -12.97
C VAL A 72 2.37 -12.41 -11.81
N VAL A 73 3.31 -11.48 -11.94
CA VAL A 73 3.56 -10.41 -10.97
C VAL A 73 3.20 -9.09 -11.61
N VAL A 74 2.33 -8.34 -10.95
CA VAL A 74 1.88 -7.02 -11.38
C VAL A 74 2.17 -5.98 -10.31
N GLU A 75 2.54 -4.78 -10.75
CA GLU A 75 2.81 -3.63 -9.89
C GLU A 75 1.63 -2.65 -9.85
N LYS A 76 1.66 -1.76 -8.86
CA LYS A 76 0.76 -0.59 -8.81
C LYS A 76 1.04 0.40 -9.96
N PRO A 77 0.02 1.16 -10.40
CA PRO A 77 -1.38 1.10 -9.96
C PRO A 77 -2.14 -0.05 -10.63
N ILE A 78 -3.07 -0.66 -9.89
CA ILE A 78 -3.98 -1.67 -10.44
C ILE A 78 -5.32 -0.98 -10.73
N GLY A 79 -5.36 -0.27 -11.86
CA GLY A 79 -6.46 0.61 -12.23
C GLY A 79 -6.39 2.00 -11.59
N SER A 80 -7.13 2.93 -12.16
CA SER A 80 -7.30 4.31 -11.70
C SER A 80 -8.59 4.50 -10.88
N ASP A 81 -9.55 3.60 -11.06
CA ASP A 81 -10.85 3.54 -10.39
C ASP A 81 -11.32 2.09 -10.23
N LEU A 82 -12.52 1.91 -9.65
CA LEU A 82 -13.07 0.58 -9.38
C LEU A 82 -13.33 -0.23 -10.66
N GLU A 83 -13.80 0.41 -11.73
CA GLU A 83 -14.13 -0.27 -12.98
C GLU A 83 -12.85 -0.73 -13.70
N SER A 84 -11.87 0.14 -13.86
CA SER A 84 -10.58 -0.21 -14.46
C SER A 84 -9.83 -1.27 -13.64
N ALA A 85 -9.92 -1.22 -12.30
CA ALA A 85 -9.35 -2.25 -11.44
C ALA A 85 -10.02 -3.62 -11.63
N LYS A 86 -11.34 -3.66 -11.78
CA LYS A 86 -12.09 -4.88 -12.11
C LYS A 86 -11.71 -5.42 -13.49
N ASP A 87 -11.60 -4.55 -14.49
CA ASP A 87 -11.23 -4.93 -15.86
C ASP A 87 -9.83 -5.54 -15.92
N ILE A 88 -8.87 -4.96 -15.23
CA ILE A 88 -7.51 -5.52 -15.11
C ILE A 88 -7.57 -6.88 -14.41
N ASN A 89 -8.28 -6.96 -13.29
CA ASN A 89 -8.42 -8.21 -12.54
C ASN A 89 -9.06 -9.32 -13.37
N ASN A 90 -10.18 -9.03 -14.05
CA ASN A 90 -10.86 -9.96 -14.94
C ASN A 90 -9.95 -10.42 -16.09
N SER A 91 -9.15 -9.51 -16.62
CA SER A 91 -8.22 -9.80 -17.71
C SER A 91 -7.10 -10.75 -17.29
N LEU A 92 -6.57 -10.59 -16.08
CA LEU A 92 -5.59 -11.50 -15.50
C LEU A 92 -6.24 -12.87 -15.20
N SER A 93 -7.40 -12.87 -14.55
CA SER A 93 -8.14 -14.08 -14.17
C SER A 93 -8.67 -14.88 -15.37
N ALA A 94 -8.78 -14.27 -16.55
CA ALA A 94 -9.13 -14.98 -17.79
C ALA A 94 -8.03 -15.95 -18.26
N GLY A 95 -6.77 -15.73 -17.82
CA GLY A 95 -5.62 -16.58 -18.18
C GLY A 95 -5.01 -17.30 -17.00
N PHE A 96 -4.94 -16.67 -15.83
CA PHE A 96 -4.27 -17.18 -14.64
C PHE A 96 -5.27 -17.52 -13.54
N GLN A 97 -4.97 -18.52 -12.74
CA GLN A 97 -5.70 -18.78 -11.49
C GLN A 97 -5.28 -17.76 -10.42
N GLU A 98 -6.12 -17.49 -9.43
CA GLU A 98 -5.82 -16.48 -8.39
C GLU A 98 -4.53 -16.78 -7.61
N ASN A 99 -4.23 -18.04 -7.35
CA ASN A 99 -2.98 -18.47 -6.71
C ASN A 99 -1.73 -18.28 -7.59
N GLN A 100 -1.90 -17.93 -8.86
CA GLN A 100 -0.83 -17.59 -9.79
C GLN A 100 -0.62 -16.07 -9.94
N ILE A 101 -1.53 -15.25 -9.41
CA ILE A 101 -1.50 -13.78 -9.58
C ILE A 101 -0.92 -13.13 -8.32
N TYR A 102 0.20 -12.43 -8.47
CA TYR A 102 0.88 -11.70 -7.41
C TYR A 102 0.77 -10.20 -7.66
N ARG A 103 -0.05 -9.52 -6.86
CA ARG A 103 -0.18 -8.06 -6.84
C ARG A 103 0.76 -7.54 -5.76
N ILE A 104 1.89 -6.95 -6.16
CA ILE A 104 2.93 -6.58 -5.20
C ILE A 104 2.69 -5.19 -4.60
N ASP A 105 2.94 -5.10 -3.30
CA ASP A 105 3.05 -3.87 -2.55
C ASP A 105 4.39 -3.86 -1.81
N HIS A 106 5.29 -2.96 -2.19
CA HIS A 106 6.65 -2.91 -1.65
C HIS A 106 6.71 -2.58 -0.15
N TYR A 107 5.66 -1.99 0.43
CA TYR A 107 5.59 -1.77 1.89
C TYR A 107 5.48 -3.09 2.65
N LEU A 108 4.81 -4.09 2.10
CA LEU A 108 4.74 -5.42 2.71
C LEU A 108 6.09 -6.17 2.68
N GLY A 109 7.01 -5.73 1.84
CA GLY A 109 8.39 -6.25 1.80
C GLY A 109 9.33 -5.61 2.83
N LYS A 110 8.92 -4.51 3.50
CA LYS A 110 9.74 -3.87 4.54
C LYS A 110 9.73 -4.71 5.80
N GLU A 111 10.91 -4.93 6.38
CA GLU A 111 11.09 -5.75 7.59
C GLU A 111 10.26 -5.20 8.77
N ALA A 112 10.32 -3.89 8.99
CA ALA A 112 9.51 -3.24 10.02
C ALA A 112 8.00 -3.48 9.88
N VAL A 113 7.47 -3.56 8.65
CA VAL A 113 6.06 -3.86 8.39
C VAL A 113 5.75 -5.34 8.65
N GLN A 114 6.63 -6.25 8.28
CA GLN A 114 6.49 -7.68 8.59
C GLN A 114 6.56 -7.94 10.09
N ASN A 115 7.40 -7.20 10.81
CA ASN A 115 7.55 -7.28 12.26
C ASN A 115 6.27 -6.88 13.03
N LEU A 116 5.30 -6.19 12.40
CA LEU A 116 4.00 -5.92 13.04
C LEU A 116 3.27 -7.20 13.47
N LEU A 117 3.36 -8.26 12.65
CA LEU A 117 2.75 -9.56 12.99
C LEU A 117 3.43 -10.19 14.18
N ALA A 118 4.76 -10.17 14.22
CA ALA A 118 5.53 -10.69 15.34
C ALA A 118 5.28 -9.88 16.62
N LEU A 119 5.27 -8.55 16.53
CA LEU A 119 4.97 -7.68 17.67
C LEU A 119 3.63 -8.01 18.29
N ARG A 120 2.59 -8.10 17.47
CA ARG A 120 1.23 -8.35 17.94
C ARG A 120 1.03 -9.79 18.42
N PHE A 121 1.41 -10.78 17.63
CA PHE A 121 0.97 -12.16 17.82
C PHE A 121 2.00 -13.06 18.51
N ALA A 122 3.26 -12.61 18.65
CA ALA A 122 4.26 -13.31 19.45
C ALA A 122 4.43 -12.72 20.86
N ASN A 123 3.73 -11.62 21.20
CA ASN A 123 3.86 -10.94 22.48
C ASN A 123 2.49 -10.73 23.16
N THR A 124 2.19 -11.51 24.17
CA THR A 124 0.89 -11.47 24.87
C THR A 124 0.60 -10.13 25.56
N ILE A 125 1.62 -9.36 25.92
CA ILE A 125 1.47 -8.04 26.53
C ILE A 125 0.73 -7.05 25.60
N PHE A 126 0.99 -7.12 24.31
CA PHE A 126 0.34 -6.22 23.36
C PHE A 126 -1.05 -6.71 22.98
N GLU A 127 -1.21 -7.96 22.57
CA GLU A 127 -2.48 -8.45 22.02
C GLU A 127 -3.64 -8.35 23.03
N LYS A 128 -3.41 -8.55 24.33
CA LYS A 128 -4.44 -8.37 25.36
C LYS A 128 -4.99 -6.95 25.46
N SER A 129 -4.19 -5.95 25.18
CA SER A 129 -4.57 -4.52 25.18
C SER A 129 -4.89 -3.98 23.78
N TRP A 130 -4.88 -4.83 22.75
CA TRP A 130 -5.00 -4.43 21.34
C TRP A 130 -6.45 -4.33 20.89
N SER A 131 -7.23 -3.48 21.57
CA SER A 131 -8.65 -3.30 21.29
C SER A 131 -9.16 -1.96 21.83
N ASN A 132 -10.42 -1.67 21.54
CA ASN A 132 -11.15 -0.52 22.06
C ASN A 132 -11.23 -0.46 23.60
N SER A 133 -10.89 -1.53 24.31
CA SER A 133 -10.84 -1.51 25.78
C SER A 133 -9.68 -0.66 26.31
N ALA A 134 -8.54 -0.62 25.61
CA ALA A 134 -7.32 0.06 26.04
C ALA A 134 -6.84 1.14 25.08
N ILE A 135 -7.11 1.02 23.77
CA ILE A 135 -6.62 1.95 22.75
C ILE A 135 -7.62 3.11 22.58
N ASP A 136 -7.08 4.34 22.56
CA ASP A 136 -7.83 5.57 22.32
C ASP A 136 -7.93 5.82 20.80
N HIS A 137 -6.80 5.85 20.11
CA HIS A 137 -6.73 5.96 18.65
C HIS A 137 -5.43 5.42 18.08
N ILE A 138 -5.39 5.23 16.76
CA ILE A 138 -4.21 4.83 16.02
C ILE A 138 -3.92 5.85 14.93
N GLN A 139 -2.65 6.24 14.74
CA GLN A 139 -2.20 7.10 13.67
C GLN A 139 -1.22 6.35 12.77
N ILE A 140 -1.43 6.38 11.47
CA ILE A 140 -0.53 5.81 10.46
C ILE A 140 -0.10 6.97 9.56
N THR A 141 1.18 7.31 9.61
CA THR A 141 1.74 8.43 8.85
C THR A 141 2.81 7.93 7.89
N VAL A 142 2.71 8.36 6.64
CA VAL A 142 3.78 8.23 5.64
C VAL A 142 4.01 9.60 5.03
N ALA A 143 5.06 10.27 5.46
CA ALA A 143 5.44 11.60 5.03
C ALA A 143 6.65 11.53 4.10
N GLU A 144 6.60 12.26 2.99
CA GLU A 144 7.70 12.44 2.04
C GLU A 144 8.16 13.90 2.06
N ASP A 145 9.47 14.13 2.13
CA ASP A 145 10.06 15.47 2.12
C ASP A 145 10.33 16.00 0.70
N LEU A 146 10.26 15.11 -0.31
CA LEU A 146 10.37 15.46 -1.73
C LEU A 146 9.01 15.86 -2.32
N GLY A 147 9.05 16.62 -3.41
CA GLY A 147 7.88 16.95 -4.25
C GLY A 147 7.53 15.82 -5.23
N VAL A 148 6.93 16.21 -6.36
CA VAL A 148 6.64 15.25 -7.45
C VAL A 148 7.83 15.03 -8.37
N GLU A 149 8.82 15.94 -8.34
CA GLU A 149 10.04 15.92 -9.13
C GLU A 149 9.70 15.66 -10.64
N ASP A 150 10.48 14.88 -11.35
CA ASP A 150 10.28 14.56 -12.79
C ASP A 150 9.01 13.72 -13.07
N ARG A 151 8.17 13.46 -12.05
CA ARG A 151 6.97 12.63 -12.15
C ARG A 151 5.66 13.42 -12.09
N GLY A 152 5.71 14.75 -12.31
CA GLY A 152 4.55 15.62 -12.20
C GLY A 152 3.35 15.12 -12.99
N GLY A 153 3.51 14.83 -14.30
CA GLY A 153 2.43 14.34 -15.14
C GLY A 153 1.80 13.02 -14.68
N TYR A 154 2.60 12.05 -14.21
CA TYR A 154 2.08 10.81 -13.66
C TYR A 154 1.31 11.07 -12.35
N TYR A 155 1.88 11.90 -11.48
CA TYR A 155 1.29 12.18 -10.18
C TYR A 155 -0.02 12.96 -10.30
N ASP A 156 -0.12 13.79 -11.32
CA ASP A 156 -1.29 14.63 -11.58
C ASP A 156 -2.54 13.81 -11.92
N GLU A 157 -2.36 12.62 -12.49
CA GLU A 157 -3.43 11.65 -12.74
C GLU A 157 -3.72 10.75 -11.52
N THR A 158 -2.79 10.67 -10.56
CA THR A 158 -2.83 9.69 -9.47
C THR A 158 -3.24 10.30 -8.13
N GLY A 159 -2.49 11.29 -7.64
CA GLY A 159 -2.67 11.90 -6.34
C GLY A 159 -2.31 11.03 -5.14
N ALA A 160 -2.27 11.62 -3.95
CA ALA A 160 -1.87 10.95 -2.72
C ALA A 160 -2.82 9.80 -2.33
N LEU A 161 -4.11 9.90 -2.63
CA LEU A 161 -5.08 8.84 -2.34
C LEU A 161 -4.76 7.55 -3.08
N ARG A 162 -4.54 7.61 -4.39
CA ARG A 162 -4.26 6.43 -5.21
C ARG A 162 -2.82 5.97 -5.08
N ASP A 163 -1.86 6.91 -4.93
CA ASP A 163 -0.44 6.55 -4.85
C ASP A 163 -0.09 5.90 -3.51
N MET A 164 -0.71 6.31 -2.40
CA MET A 164 -0.30 5.92 -1.05
C MET A 164 -1.41 5.30 -0.20
N VAL A 165 -2.62 5.85 -0.20
CA VAL A 165 -3.65 5.42 0.75
C VAL A 165 -4.25 4.08 0.35
N GLN A 166 -4.78 3.96 -0.87
CA GLN A 166 -5.52 2.77 -1.32
C GLN A 166 -4.67 1.50 -1.43
N ASN A 167 -3.37 1.61 -1.24
CA ASN A 167 -2.43 0.50 -1.24
C ASN A 167 -1.67 0.44 0.10
N HIS A 168 -0.56 1.15 0.24
CA HIS A 168 0.38 1.04 1.35
C HIS A 168 -0.25 1.29 2.72
N LEU A 169 -1.00 2.41 2.88
CA LEU A 169 -1.58 2.74 4.17
C LEU A 169 -2.71 1.77 4.56
N LEU A 170 -3.55 1.35 3.60
CA LEU A 170 -4.58 0.34 3.87
C LEU A 170 -3.96 -1.03 4.17
N GLN A 171 -2.85 -1.41 3.57
CA GLN A 171 -2.14 -2.64 3.91
C GLN A 171 -1.63 -2.60 5.36
N ILE A 172 -0.99 -1.48 5.77
CA ILE A 172 -0.53 -1.28 7.14
C ILE A 172 -1.73 -1.27 8.11
N LEU A 173 -2.80 -0.55 7.77
CA LEU A 173 -4.04 -0.55 8.56
C LEU A 173 -4.56 -1.98 8.80
N CYS A 174 -4.61 -2.81 7.76
CA CYS A 174 -5.07 -4.18 7.88
C CYS A 174 -4.18 -5.00 8.83
N LEU A 175 -2.85 -4.89 8.74
CA LEU A 175 -1.93 -5.61 9.63
C LEU A 175 -2.07 -5.17 11.09
N ILE A 176 -2.37 -3.90 11.32
CA ILE A 176 -2.61 -3.35 12.67
C ILE A 176 -3.98 -3.78 13.22
N ALA A 177 -5.00 -3.83 12.37
CA ALA A 177 -6.39 -3.99 12.82
C ALA A 177 -6.94 -5.41 12.74
N MET A 178 -6.29 -6.32 12.00
CA MET A 178 -6.78 -7.69 11.79
C MET A 178 -6.77 -8.53 13.07
N GLU A 179 -7.59 -9.56 13.12
CA GLU A 179 -7.52 -10.61 14.14
C GLU A 179 -6.29 -11.50 13.94
N PRO A 180 -5.84 -12.23 14.97
CA PRO A 180 -4.78 -13.22 14.81
C PRO A 180 -5.18 -14.26 13.75
N PRO A 181 -4.41 -14.43 12.68
CA PRO A 181 -4.70 -15.45 11.67
C PRO A 181 -4.43 -16.85 12.25
N VAL A 182 -5.11 -17.87 11.74
CA VAL A 182 -4.89 -19.27 12.18
C VAL A 182 -3.49 -19.79 11.84
N SER A 183 -2.82 -19.16 10.88
CA SER A 183 -1.43 -19.45 10.50
C SER A 183 -0.82 -18.25 9.76
N ILE A 184 0.51 -18.22 9.63
CA ILE A 184 1.24 -17.19 8.85
C ILE A 184 1.13 -17.38 7.33
N GLN A 185 0.43 -18.39 6.86
CA GLN A 185 0.25 -18.62 5.44
C GLN A 185 -0.53 -17.47 4.80
N SER A 186 -0.20 -17.16 3.55
CA SER A 186 -0.71 -15.99 2.84
C SER A 186 -2.24 -15.92 2.79
N GLU A 187 -2.93 -17.04 2.59
CA GLU A 187 -4.40 -17.10 2.55
C GLU A 187 -5.01 -16.71 3.91
N SER A 188 -4.52 -17.29 5.01
CA SER A 188 -5.01 -16.97 6.34
C SER A 188 -4.84 -15.49 6.70
N VAL A 189 -3.69 -14.90 6.32
CA VAL A 189 -3.44 -13.48 6.53
C VAL A 189 -4.35 -12.62 5.63
N ARG A 190 -4.57 -13.00 4.38
CA ARG A 190 -5.47 -12.30 3.46
C ARG A 190 -6.92 -12.29 3.93
N ASP A 191 -7.39 -13.40 4.47
CA ASP A 191 -8.77 -13.50 4.99
C ASP A 191 -8.99 -12.53 6.15
N GLU A 192 -8.04 -12.44 7.09
CA GLU A 192 -8.15 -11.49 8.20
C GLU A 192 -8.08 -10.03 7.72
N LYS A 193 -7.19 -9.70 6.77
CA LYS A 193 -7.13 -8.37 6.15
C LYS A 193 -8.45 -8.01 5.45
N LEU A 194 -9.06 -8.96 4.74
CA LEU A 194 -10.34 -8.74 4.07
C LEU A 194 -11.46 -8.43 5.05
N LYS A 195 -11.50 -9.07 6.24
CA LYS A 195 -12.47 -8.76 7.29
C LYS A 195 -12.34 -7.32 7.76
N VAL A 196 -11.12 -6.81 7.93
CA VAL A 196 -10.89 -5.40 8.28
C VAL A 196 -11.46 -4.48 7.21
N LEU A 197 -11.13 -4.70 5.93
CA LEU A 197 -11.61 -3.86 4.82
C LEU A 197 -13.13 -3.86 4.70
N LYS A 198 -13.78 -5.02 4.90
CA LYS A 198 -15.24 -5.12 4.90
C LYS A 198 -15.91 -4.44 6.09
N SER A 199 -15.17 -4.21 7.17
CA SER A 199 -15.67 -3.56 8.38
C SER A 199 -15.43 -2.04 8.39
N LEU A 200 -14.74 -1.49 7.39
CA LEU A 200 -14.54 -0.04 7.28
C LEU A 200 -15.88 0.67 7.09
N ALA A 201 -16.12 1.71 7.90
CA ALA A 201 -17.24 2.60 7.69
C ALA A 201 -17.11 3.32 6.34
N PRO A 202 -18.13 3.36 5.50
CA PRO A 202 -18.07 4.02 4.22
C PRO A 202 -18.02 5.53 4.37
N PHE A 203 -17.28 6.21 3.49
CA PHE A 203 -17.42 7.65 3.31
C PHE A 203 -18.74 7.96 2.60
N THR A 204 -19.50 8.88 3.18
CA THR A 204 -20.73 9.41 2.60
C THR A 204 -20.60 10.90 2.33
N LYS A 205 -21.55 11.47 1.60
CA LYS A 205 -21.56 12.93 1.35
C LYS A 205 -21.63 13.75 2.65
N GLU A 206 -22.28 13.19 3.67
CA GLU A 206 -22.50 13.85 4.96
C GLU A 206 -21.24 13.81 5.85
N ASN A 207 -20.44 12.74 5.76
CA ASN A 207 -19.30 12.55 6.67
C ASN A 207 -17.93 12.84 6.05
N ILE A 208 -17.84 12.94 4.72
CA ILE A 208 -16.54 13.10 4.05
C ILE A 208 -15.85 14.41 4.44
N GLY A 209 -16.58 15.49 4.62
CA GLY A 209 -16.03 16.79 4.98
C GLY A 209 -15.44 16.85 6.40
N THR A 210 -15.92 16.01 7.32
CA THR A 210 -15.41 15.90 8.69
C THR A 210 -14.35 14.82 8.85
N ASN A 211 -14.33 13.83 7.95
CA ASN A 211 -13.47 12.67 8.04
C ASN A 211 -12.32 12.68 7.01
N SER A 212 -12.21 13.71 6.19
CA SER A 212 -11.12 13.86 5.23
C SER A 212 -10.63 15.28 5.07
N VAL A 213 -9.33 15.44 4.88
CA VAL A 213 -8.68 16.68 4.49
C VAL A 213 -7.79 16.38 3.30
N ARG A 214 -7.86 17.20 2.26
CA ARG A 214 -6.96 17.16 1.10
C ARG A 214 -6.31 18.52 0.92
N GLY A 215 -5.09 18.53 0.41
CA GLY A 215 -4.36 19.75 0.13
C GLY A 215 -3.27 19.56 -0.92
N GLN A 216 -2.74 20.67 -1.38
CA GLN A 216 -1.57 20.75 -2.26
C GLN A 216 -0.50 21.57 -1.55
N TYR A 217 0.79 21.22 -1.76
CA TYR A 217 1.86 22.08 -1.25
C TYR A 217 1.97 23.37 -2.07
N LEU A 218 2.30 24.44 -1.39
CA LEU A 218 2.49 25.78 -1.94
C LEU A 218 3.98 26.11 -2.03
N ASP A 219 4.30 27.28 -2.59
CA ASP A 219 5.65 27.81 -2.60
C ASP A 219 6.17 27.92 -1.16
N GLY A 220 7.43 27.57 -0.96
CA GLY A 220 8.04 27.56 0.36
C GLY A 220 9.53 27.33 0.32
N ILE A 221 10.07 26.87 1.46
CA ILE A 221 11.48 26.49 1.61
C ILE A 221 11.54 25.02 2.02
N SER A 222 12.30 24.22 1.28
CA SER A 222 12.59 22.82 1.59
C SER A 222 14.10 22.63 1.72
N LYS A 223 14.56 22.14 2.87
CA LYS A 223 16.01 21.92 3.15
C LYS A 223 16.89 23.16 2.92
N GLY A 224 16.34 24.36 3.13
CA GLY A 224 17.05 25.61 2.94
C GLY A 224 17.00 26.19 1.51
N GLU A 225 16.43 25.47 0.54
CA GLU A 225 16.29 25.90 -0.83
C GLU A 225 14.84 26.25 -1.17
N PRO A 226 14.61 27.24 -2.09
CA PRO A 226 13.28 27.53 -2.57
C PRO A 226 12.62 26.29 -3.21
N ALA A 227 11.35 26.07 -2.89
CA ALA A 227 10.54 25.00 -3.46
C ALA A 227 9.28 25.59 -4.06
N CYS A 228 8.98 25.24 -5.32
CA CYS A 228 7.78 25.72 -5.99
C CYS A 228 6.52 25.00 -5.49
N SER A 229 5.36 25.65 -5.68
CA SER A 229 4.06 25.05 -5.46
C SER A 229 3.79 23.91 -6.44
N TYR A 230 2.91 22.99 -6.05
CA TYR A 230 2.53 21.84 -6.87
C TYR A 230 2.07 22.22 -8.28
N LEU A 231 1.26 23.26 -8.39
CA LEU A 231 0.72 23.74 -9.68
C LEU A 231 1.78 24.36 -10.60
N ASN A 232 2.98 24.64 -10.08
CA ASN A 232 4.11 25.16 -10.85
C ASN A 232 5.15 24.07 -11.15
N GLU A 233 4.93 22.83 -10.74
CA GLU A 233 5.82 21.70 -11.08
C GLU A 233 5.68 21.31 -12.56
N GLU A 234 6.74 20.83 -13.15
CA GLU A 234 6.76 20.41 -14.55
C GLU A 234 5.80 19.22 -14.80
N GLY A 235 4.99 19.32 -15.84
CA GLY A 235 4.03 18.29 -16.23
C GLY A 235 2.72 18.28 -15.43
N VAL A 236 2.50 19.24 -14.54
CA VAL A 236 1.25 19.40 -13.78
C VAL A 236 0.32 20.38 -14.50
N ASP A 237 -0.97 20.04 -14.62
CA ASP A 237 -1.98 20.99 -15.08
C ASP A 237 -2.28 22.01 -13.98
N SER A 238 -2.03 23.29 -14.25
CA SER A 238 -2.23 24.39 -13.32
C SER A 238 -3.68 24.57 -12.82
N LYS A 239 -4.64 23.89 -13.44
CA LYS A 239 -6.06 23.89 -13.04
C LYS A 239 -6.46 22.63 -12.27
N ASN A 240 -5.55 21.67 -12.11
CA ASN A 240 -5.87 20.41 -11.47
C ASN A 240 -6.01 20.55 -9.94
N ASN A 241 -6.93 19.75 -9.38
CA ASN A 241 -7.20 19.67 -7.94
C ASN A 241 -6.64 18.38 -7.33
N THR A 242 -5.65 17.76 -7.97
CA THR A 242 -5.00 16.54 -7.49
C THR A 242 -4.29 16.82 -6.17
N GLU A 243 -4.62 16.08 -5.16
CA GLU A 243 -4.07 16.25 -3.82
C GLU A 243 -2.65 15.72 -3.70
N THR A 244 -1.76 16.50 -3.09
CA THR A 244 -0.42 16.08 -2.68
C THR A 244 -0.31 15.75 -1.19
N PHE A 245 -1.39 16.04 -0.46
CA PHE A 245 -1.57 15.70 0.95
C PHE A 245 -2.99 15.19 1.17
N VAL A 246 -3.09 14.16 2.01
CA VAL A 246 -4.37 13.66 2.48
C VAL A 246 -4.28 13.20 3.93
N ALA A 247 -5.30 13.53 4.71
CA ALA A 247 -5.53 12.96 6.03
C ALA A 247 -6.95 12.41 6.09
N LEU A 248 -7.10 11.20 6.59
CA LEU A 248 -8.38 10.50 6.71
C LEU A 248 -8.59 10.04 8.15
N LYS A 249 -9.80 10.19 8.65
CA LYS A 249 -10.29 9.54 9.86
C LYS A 249 -11.16 8.37 9.41
N LEU A 250 -10.74 7.16 9.74
CA LEU A 250 -11.45 5.91 9.45
C LEU A 250 -12.02 5.31 10.73
N GLU A 251 -13.14 4.62 10.59
CA GLU A 251 -13.76 3.84 11.65
C GLU A 251 -13.92 2.38 11.19
N ILE A 252 -13.65 1.44 12.09
CA ILE A 252 -13.77 0.00 11.83
C ILE A 252 -14.91 -0.53 12.66
N ASN A 253 -16.00 -0.92 12.01
CA ASN A 253 -17.25 -1.37 12.62
C ASN A 253 -17.18 -2.85 12.98
N ASN A 254 -16.37 -3.20 13.97
CA ASN A 254 -16.32 -4.52 14.57
C ASN A 254 -16.13 -4.42 16.09
N TRP A 255 -16.23 -5.53 16.78
CA TRP A 255 -16.17 -5.57 18.25
C TRP A 255 -14.83 -5.12 18.82
N ARG A 256 -13.74 -5.38 18.12
CA ARG A 256 -12.39 -4.99 18.55
C ARG A 256 -12.18 -3.47 18.49
N TRP A 257 -12.70 -2.82 17.44
CA TRP A 257 -12.33 -1.45 17.11
C TRP A 257 -13.46 -0.43 17.20
N SER A 258 -14.69 -0.85 17.50
CA SER A 258 -15.82 0.09 17.61
C SER A 258 -15.48 1.24 18.56
N GLY A 259 -15.58 2.48 18.05
CA GLY A 259 -15.28 3.71 18.80
C GLY A 259 -13.79 4.11 18.84
N VAL A 260 -12.89 3.37 18.19
CA VAL A 260 -11.47 3.72 18.04
C VAL A 260 -11.23 4.32 16.66
N PRO A 261 -10.92 5.61 16.52
CA PRO A 261 -10.58 6.21 15.24
C PRO A 261 -9.17 5.81 14.78
N PHE A 262 -9.04 5.59 13.47
CA PHE A 262 -7.78 5.39 12.77
C PHE A 262 -7.50 6.60 11.90
N TYR A 263 -6.40 7.30 12.15
CA TYR A 263 -5.98 8.45 11.38
C TYR A 263 -4.89 8.04 10.39
N LEU A 264 -5.18 8.10 9.10
CA LEU A 264 -4.21 7.88 8.03
C LEU A 264 -3.78 9.22 7.47
N ARG A 265 -2.48 9.42 7.34
CA ARG A 265 -1.92 10.67 6.82
C ARG A 265 -0.75 10.40 5.90
N THR A 266 -0.77 11.03 4.73
CA THR A 266 0.35 11.01 3.79
C THR A 266 0.44 12.33 3.03
N GLY A 267 1.63 12.68 2.57
CA GLY A 267 1.83 13.87 1.76
C GLY A 267 3.26 14.04 1.28
N LYS A 268 3.41 14.84 0.24
CA LYS A 268 4.68 15.30 -0.32
C LYS A 268 5.05 16.67 0.24
N ARG A 269 6.34 17.05 0.15
CA ARG A 269 6.87 18.31 0.72
C ARG A 269 6.53 18.48 2.20
N MET A 270 6.48 17.37 2.93
CA MET A 270 6.34 17.41 4.38
C MET A 270 7.65 17.84 5.05
N HIS A 271 7.59 18.26 6.31
CA HIS A 271 8.76 18.73 7.07
C HIS A 271 9.93 17.75 7.08
N SER A 272 9.64 16.46 7.15
CA SER A 272 10.66 15.40 7.14
C SER A 272 10.08 14.13 6.52
N LYS A 273 10.97 13.32 5.93
CA LYS A 273 10.61 11.98 5.48
C LYS A 273 10.47 11.06 6.68
N SER A 274 9.26 10.53 6.91
CA SER A 274 9.00 9.60 8.00
C SER A 274 7.86 8.64 7.67
N SER A 275 7.97 7.42 8.16
CA SER A 275 6.88 6.46 8.12
C SER A 275 6.76 5.83 9.50
N GLU A 276 5.63 6.04 10.17
CA GLU A 276 5.43 5.57 11.53
C GLU A 276 3.97 5.21 11.83
N ILE A 277 3.80 4.37 12.83
CA ILE A 277 2.51 4.03 13.40
C ILE A 277 2.55 4.41 14.88
N VAL A 278 1.60 5.20 15.33
CA VAL A 278 1.44 5.56 16.73
C VAL A 278 0.16 4.94 17.27
N VAL A 279 0.29 4.03 18.23
CA VAL A 279 -0.82 3.49 18.99
C VAL A 279 -0.89 4.26 20.30
N ARG A 280 -1.97 5.01 20.48
CA ARG A 280 -2.21 5.78 21.70
C ARG A 280 -3.20 5.05 22.59
N TYR A 281 -2.78 4.77 23.81
CA TYR A 281 -3.64 4.15 24.80
C TYR A 281 -4.54 5.18 25.48
N LYS A 282 -5.62 4.72 26.07
CA LYS A 282 -6.52 5.57 26.87
C LYS A 282 -5.80 6.12 28.10
N SER A 283 -6.21 7.28 28.54
CA SER A 283 -5.77 7.81 29.83
C SER A 283 -6.16 6.91 30.99
N VAL A 284 -5.40 6.95 32.06
CA VAL A 284 -5.80 6.26 33.31
C VAL A 284 -7.19 6.74 33.75
N PRO A 285 -8.07 5.85 34.19
CA PRO A 285 -9.45 6.18 34.56
C PRO A 285 -9.54 7.13 35.77
N HIS A 286 -8.52 7.08 36.63
CA HIS A 286 -8.40 7.96 37.78
C HIS A 286 -6.94 8.27 38.09
N ASN A 287 -6.61 9.57 38.18
CA ASN A 287 -5.27 10.02 38.56
C ASN A 287 -5.15 10.07 40.07
N ILE A 288 -4.34 9.16 40.64
CA ILE A 288 -4.04 9.08 42.10
C ILE A 288 -2.87 9.98 42.53
N PHE A 289 -2.16 10.56 41.57
CA PHE A 289 -1.07 11.50 41.81
C PHE A 289 -1.58 12.92 42.01
N SER A 290 -0.73 13.89 42.36
CA SER A 290 -1.16 15.27 42.51
C SER A 290 -1.74 15.83 41.19
N LYS A 291 -2.66 16.82 41.31
CA LYS A 291 -3.28 17.47 40.14
C LYS A 291 -2.24 18.16 39.22
N GLU A 292 -1.07 18.47 39.75
CA GLU A 292 0.06 19.06 39.02
C GLU A 292 0.85 18.03 38.19
N ALA A 293 0.70 16.73 38.48
CA ALA A 293 1.30 15.68 37.68
C ALA A 293 0.50 15.50 36.38
N ALA A 294 0.95 16.11 35.32
CA ALA A 294 0.39 15.97 33.97
C ALA A 294 0.71 14.57 33.40
N LEU A 295 -0.08 13.57 33.77
CA LEU A 295 0.05 12.23 33.21
C LEU A 295 -0.27 12.27 31.71
N LYS A 296 0.62 11.73 30.90
CA LYS A 296 0.42 11.56 29.48
C LYS A 296 -0.08 10.14 29.21
N PRO A 297 -1.05 9.94 28.30
CA PRO A 297 -1.41 8.60 27.87
C PRO A 297 -0.19 7.86 27.32
N ASP A 298 -0.11 6.56 27.64
CA ASP A 298 0.94 5.70 27.12
C ASP A 298 0.90 5.64 25.59
N GLN A 299 2.04 5.46 24.97
CA GLN A 299 2.15 5.37 23.51
C GLN A 299 3.11 4.25 23.11
N LEU A 300 2.73 3.49 22.10
CA LEU A 300 3.61 2.62 21.35
C LEU A 300 3.84 3.26 19.97
N VAL A 301 5.09 3.54 19.65
CA VAL A 301 5.49 4.13 18.36
C VAL A 301 6.30 3.10 17.58
N LEU A 302 5.83 2.75 16.40
CA LEU A 302 6.48 1.81 15.48
C LEU A 302 7.04 2.60 14.31
N ARG A 303 8.35 2.81 14.27
CA ARG A 303 9.02 3.49 13.18
C ARG A 303 9.33 2.52 12.05
N ILE A 304 8.92 2.87 10.83
CA ILE A 304 9.17 2.11 9.61
C ILE A 304 10.30 2.74 8.79
N HIS A 305 10.46 4.06 8.88
CA HIS A 305 11.49 4.83 8.16
C HIS A 305 11.68 6.21 8.82
N PRO A 306 12.88 6.80 8.84
CA PRO A 306 14.15 6.28 8.31
C PRO A 306 14.79 5.21 9.20
N ASP A 307 14.66 5.35 10.52
CA ASP A 307 15.27 4.45 11.51
C ASP A 307 14.20 3.51 12.05
N GLU A 308 14.25 2.26 11.64
CA GLU A 308 13.32 1.24 12.12
C GLU A 308 13.45 1.03 13.62
N GLY A 309 12.31 0.92 14.32
CA GLY A 309 12.35 0.73 15.76
C GLY A 309 10.98 0.74 16.42
N ILE A 310 10.97 0.37 17.69
CA ILE A 310 9.79 0.30 18.55
C ILE A 310 10.09 1.07 19.82
N ASP A 311 9.30 2.11 20.10
CA ASP A 311 9.39 2.91 21.32
C ASP A 311 8.12 2.76 22.15
N LEU A 312 8.25 2.35 23.40
CA LEU A 312 7.15 2.34 24.36
C LEU A 312 7.35 3.51 25.34
N LYS A 313 6.45 4.50 25.27
CA LYS A 313 6.48 5.69 26.12
C LYS A 313 5.53 5.50 27.31
N LEU A 314 6.08 5.46 28.49
CA LEU A 314 5.37 5.23 29.75
C LEU A 314 5.61 6.38 30.73
N ASN A 315 4.66 6.57 31.66
CA ASN A 315 4.86 7.49 32.78
C ASN A 315 5.74 6.82 33.84
N THR A 316 6.79 7.54 34.28
CA THR A 316 7.64 7.12 35.39
C THR A 316 7.76 8.26 36.40
N LYS A 317 7.96 7.93 37.67
CA LYS A 317 8.30 8.93 38.69
C LYS A 317 9.75 9.39 38.46
N GLN A 318 9.95 10.69 38.35
CA GLN A 318 11.26 11.33 38.41
C GLN A 318 11.65 11.62 39.85
#